data_0df47e6418ae16f408d5c2082ebfd0d5
#
_entry.id   0df47e6418ae16f408d5c2082ebfd0d5
#
_cell.length_a   1.000
_cell.length_b   1.000
_cell.length_c   1.000
_cell.angle_alpha   90.00
_cell.angle_beta   90.00
_cell.angle_gamma   90.00
#
_symmetry.space_group_name_H-M   'P 1'
#
loop_
_entity.id
_entity.type
_entity.pdbx_description
1 polymer ?
#
loop_
_entity_poly.entity_id
_entity_poly.type
_entity_poly.pdbx_seq_one_letter_code
_entity_poly.pdbx_strand_id
1 'polypeptide(L)'
;YLSVYAWDNDLPGRSNASNLDFLKKSIQGYFESGARVYLAETTVGWISKGLGQYIASKLLWDFRLNVDSLANDFYKKCFGNASSVIKQLFESWSTYPSGLISNNALADWLSLIKEADNLVNDQAIKKRLDYIKIYMHYLVLFKKLKTEPTQENLHKIMNFAYRTFDVSAFATVPVMVSLPFYSGFKGQGLYDSNEHAWMRNGTPVSVDEVNKLFLSDLASIKRIDGLIDFGFVNKFTKAQGGTTSPKFKVENKNPSFTGETLFLIRIEKKSPENYFEIKSGYSARPENAKPVTVQVFKNLEYMSLGNEAEQVFSSEQSKKLITEKVDLGNLEAGDYIVKVDDQYKMFSIVFSPAVLYSVIMNNNRMIQTSSVTGLNTFYFSVLPKTKNIVIHKSKILKLVSPVGRLLDFNNNKQESNIVDIRENEFGIWQVFYQAGDLFIEGVPPYLGVTLEQMLLPVYKNESIIGDEN
;
A
#
# COMPACT_ATOMS: atom_id res chain seq x y z
N TYR A 1 -5.89 27.71 -4.05
CA TYR A 1 -5.80 27.22 -2.66
C TYR A 1 -5.64 25.70 -2.72
N LEU A 2 -4.48 25.20 -2.44
CA LEU A 2 -4.27 23.78 -2.19
C LEU A 2 -4.00 23.61 -0.70
N SER A 3 -5.00 23.20 0.05
CA SER A 3 -4.82 22.79 1.44
C SER A 3 -4.49 21.31 1.43
N VAL A 4 -3.23 20.98 1.68
CA VAL A 4 -2.82 19.60 1.94
C VAL A 4 -2.98 19.38 3.43
N TYR A 5 -4.08 18.79 3.84
CA TYR A 5 -4.28 18.38 5.22
C TYR A 5 -3.33 17.25 5.56
N ALA A 6 -2.35 17.54 6.35
CA ALA A 6 -1.33 16.58 6.78
C ALA A 6 -1.54 16.14 8.24
N TRP A 7 -2.76 15.83 8.61
CA TRP A 7 -3.10 15.19 9.89
C TRP A 7 -2.86 13.69 9.85
N ASP A 8 -1.89 13.29 9.05
CA ASP A 8 -1.54 11.90 8.84
C ASP A 8 -0.48 11.46 9.85
N ASN A 9 -0.53 10.20 10.28
CA ASN A 9 0.42 9.60 11.20
C ASN A 9 1.81 9.36 10.57
N ASP A 10 2.17 10.07 9.49
CA ASP A 10 3.44 9.98 8.77
C ASP A 10 3.86 8.53 8.43
N LEU A 11 2.92 7.75 7.92
CA LEU A 11 3.21 6.39 7.50
C LEU A 11 3.80 6.36 6.07
N PRO A 12 4.66 5.36 5.76
CA PRO A 12 5.15 5.15 4.41
C PRO A 12 4.00 5.05 3.40
N GLY A 13 4.18 5.60 2.19
CA GLY A 13 3.20 5.54 1.11
C GLY A 13 1.98 6.46 1.23
N ARG A 14 1.77 7.13 2.36
CA ARG A 14 0.57 7.98 2.57
C ARG A 14 0.71 9.43 2.16
N SER A 15 1.92 9.93 2.03
CA SER A 15 2.13 11.35 1.77
C SER A 15 2.28 11.66 0.28
N ASN A 16 1.47 12.57 -0.25
CA ASN A 16 1.68 13.12 -1.59
C ASN A 16 3.06 13.79 -1.75
N ALA A 17 3.65 14.26 -0.65
CA ALA A 17 5.01 14.81 -0.66
C ALA A 17 6.10 13.76 -0.88
N SER A 18 5.84 12.47 -0.72
CA SER A 18 6.75 11.38 -1.10
C SER A 18 6.58 10.93 -2.56
N ASN A 19 5.50 11.34 -3.24
CA ASN A 19 5.27 11.04 -4.65
C ASN A 19 5.82 12.17 -5.53
N LEU A 20 7.04 12.00 -6.02
CA LEU A 20 7.75 13.02 -6.79
C LEU A 20 7.11 13.33 -8.14
N ASP A 21 6.53 12.34 -8.80
CA ASP A 21 5.79 12.52 -10.07
C ASP A 21 4.53 13.35 -9.87
N PHE A 22 3.80 13.08 -8.78
CA PHE A 22 2.64 13.89 -8.41
C PHE A 22 3.04 15.35 -8.18
N LEU A 23 4.12 15.61 -7.44
CA LEU A 23 4.61 16.96 -7.19
C LEU A 23 4.96 17.68 -8.50
N LYS A 24 5.72 17.03 -9.39
CA LYS A 24 6.10 17.57 -10.69
C LYS A 24 4.87 17.96 -11.51
N LYS A 25 3.96 17.03 -11.73
CA LYS A 25 2.74 17.23 -12.54
C LYS A 25 1.82 18.29 -11.94
N SER A 26 1.66 18.28 -10.61
CA SER A 26 0.79 19.23 -9.92
C SER A 26 1.32 20.66 -9.99
N ILE A 27 2.59 20.88 -9.69
CA ILE A 27 3.19 22.22 -9.69
C ILE A 27 3.24 22.79 -11.11
N GLN A 28 3.59 21.98 -12.11
CA GLN A 28 3.55 22.39 -13.50
C GLN A 28 2.11 22.74 -13.92
N GLY A 29 1.14 21.86 -13.63
CA GLY A 29 -0.26 22.09 -13.99
C GLY A 29 -0.86 23.34 -13.33
N TYR A 30 -0.47 23.65 -12.08
CA TYR A 30 -0.90 24.90 -11.42
C TYR A 30 -0.34 26.12 -12.14
N PHE A 31 0.92 26.10 -12.51
CA PHE A 31 1.54 27.20 -13.25
C PHE A 31 0.87 27.41 -14.62
N GLU A 32 0.66 26.33 -15.37
CA GLU A 32 -0.01 26.34 -16.68
C GLU A 32 -1.46 26.81 -16.59
N SER A 33 -2.16 26.50 -15.49
CA SER A 33 -3.52 26.98 -15.19
C SER A 33 -3.56 28.43 -14.71
N GLY A 34 -2.44 29.14 -14.70
CA GLY A 34 -2.38 30.56 -14.34
C GLY A 34 -2.17 30.85 -12.85
N ALA A 35 -1.95 29.85 -11.99
CA ALA A 35 -1.59 30.09 -10.60
C ALA A 35 -0.22 30.80 -10.49
N ARG A 36 -0.15 31.82 -9.62
CA ARG A 36 1.08 32.61 -9.37
C ARG A 36 1.46 32.64 -7.89
N VAL A 37 0.57 32.19 -7.04
CA VAL A 37 0.77 32.10 -5.59
C VAL A 37 0.41 30.68 -5.16
N TYR A 38 1.27 30.05 -4.38
CA TYR A 38 1.10 28.73 -3.83
C TYR A 38 1.18 28.81 -2.30
N LEU A 39 0.15 28.31 -1.63
CA LEU A 39 0.11 28.16 -0.18
C LEU A 39 -0.13 26.69 0.15
N ALA A 40 0.75 26.09 0.92
CA ALA A 40 0.60 24.72 1.41
C ALA A 40 0.88 24.66 2.91
N GLU A 41 0.11 23.84 3.61
CA GLU A 41 0.47 23.45 4.97
C GLU A 41 1.62 22.45 4.91
N THR A 42 2.63 22.67 5.75
CA THR A 42 3.73 21.71 5.95
C THR A 42 3.62 21.10 7.33
N THR A 43 3.94 19.82 7.44
CA THR A 43 4.06 19.15 8.73
C THR A 43 5.51 19.04 9.15
N VAL A 44 5.72 18.83 10.44
CA VAL A 44 7.06 18.69 11.04
C VAL A 44 7.76 17.36 10.73
N GLY A 45 7.13 16.43 10.03
CA GLY A 45 7.68 15.12 9.67
C GLY A 45 8.74 15.18 8.56
N TRP A 46 9.93 15.70 8.86
CA TRP A 46 10.98 15.91 7.86
C TRP A 46 11.54 14.63 7.27
N ILE A 47 11.54 13.51 8.01
CA ILE A 47 12.13 12.26 7.51
C ILE A 47 11.26 11.68 6.38
N SER A 48 9.96 11.59 6.58
CA SER A 48 9.05 11.05 5.58
C SER A 48 8.73 12.01 4.43
N LYS A 49 8.86 13.32 4.66
CA LYS A 49 8.36 14.37 3.74
C LYS A 49 9.45 15.34 3.24
N GLY A 50 10.62 15.34 3.86
CA GLY A 50 11.67 16.35 3.62
C GLY A 50 12.17 16.37 2.18
N LEU A 51 12.33 15.20 1.54
CA LEU A 51 12.70 15.11 0.12
C LEU A 51 11.66 15.81 -0.77
N GLY A 52 10.39 15.49 -0.56
CA GLY A 52 9.30 16.09 -1.35
C GLY A 52 9.17 17.60 -1.11
N GLN A 53 9.34 18.05 0.14
CA GLN A 53 9.33 19.48 0.46
C GLN A 53 10.51 20.21 -0.19
N TYR A 54 11.71 19.61 -0.19
CA TYR A 54 12.87 20.14 -0.89
C TYR A 54 12.60 20.27 -2.40
N ILE A 55 12.09 19.22 -3.04
CA ILE A 55 11.78 19.22 -4.46
C ILE A 55 10.68 20.21 -4.78
N ALA A 56 9.58 20.23 -4.00
CA ALA A 56 8.50 21.19 -4.18
C ALA A 56 9.01 22.64 -4.12
N SER A 57 9.87 22.97 -3.15
CA SER A 57 10.45 24.32 -3.04
C SER A 57 11.27 24.71 -4.27
N LYS A 58 12.00 23.76 -4.88
CA LYS A 58 12.77 23.99 -6.11
C LYS A 58 11.87 24.17 -7.33
N LEU A 59 10.86 23.32 -7.47
CA LEU A 59 9.90 23.39 -8.57
C LEU A 59 9.00 24.63 -8.51
N LEU A 60 8.66 25.12 -7.32
CA LEU A 60 7.95 26.38 -7.15
C LEU A 60 8.77 27.59 -7.59
N TRP A 61 10.10 27.50 -7.54
CA TRP A 61 11.01 28.49 -8.09
C TRP A 61 11.18 28.37 -9.59
N ASP A 62 11.43 27.14 -10.08
CA ASP A 62 11.50 26.83 -11.53
C ASP A 62 10.92 25.43 -11.78
N PHE A 63 9.70 25.38 -12.28
CA PHE A 63 8.96 24.13 -12.55
C PHE A 63 9.58 23.25 -13.65
N ARG A 64 10.56 23.77 -14.43
CA ARG A 64 11.25 23.05 -15.50
C ARG A 64 12.41 22.20 -15.00
N LEU A 65 12.78 22.32 -13.72
CA LEU A 65 13.89 21.55 -13.16
C LEU A 65 13.60 20.05 -13.21
N ASN A 66 14.66 19.28 -13.44
CA ASN A 66 14.58 17.82 -13.47
C ASN A 66 14.51 17.26 -12.04
N VAL A 67 13.42 16.55 -11.73
CA VAL A 67 13.13 16.01 -10.39
C VAL A 67 14.15 14.97 -9.96
N ASP A 68 14.60 14.08 -10.87
CA ASP A 68 15.58 13.04 -10.55
C ASP A 68 16.93 13.64 -10.21
N SER A 69 17.32 14.69 -10.94
CA SER A 69 18.56 15.43 -10.65
C SER A 69 18.50 16.09 -9.27
N LEU A 70 17.35 16.69 -8.92
CA LEU A 70 17.13 17.29 -7.60
C LEU A 70 17.16 16.23 -6.49
N ALA A 71 16.51 15.08 -6.69
CA ALA A 71 16.52 13.99 -5.74
C ALA A 71 17.93 13.43 -5.52
N ASN A 72 18.69 13.21 -6.60
CA ASN A 72 20.05 12.73 -6.51
C ASN A 72 20.98 13.76 -5.80
N ASP A 73 20.80 15.05 -6.05
CA ASP A 73 21.53 16.12 -5.34
C ASP A 73 21.21 16.11 -3.83
N PHE A 74 19.93 15.96 -3.49
CA PHE A 74 19.49 15.83 -2.09
C PHE A 74 20.16 14.65 -1.39
N TYR A 75 20.08 13.45 -1.97
CA TYR A 75 20.67 12.25 -1.37
C TYR A 75 22.18 12.40 -1.19
N LYS A 76 22.88 12.89 -2.23
CA LYS A 76 24.32 13.08 -2.19
C LYS A 76 24.76 14.09 -1.13
N LYS A 77 24.08 15.25 -1.04
CA LYS A 77 24.40 16.30 -0.06
C LYS A 77 24.02 15.92 1.37
N CYS A 78 22.91 15.21 1.56
CA CYS A 78 22.43 14.88 2.89
C CYS A 78 23.10 13.64 3.47
N PHE A 79 23.50 12.66 2.64
CA PHE A 79 23.92 11.34 3.10
C PHE A 79 25.29 10.87 2.60
N GLY A 80 25.94 11.62 1.72
CA GLY A 80 27.31 11.34 1.26
C GLY A 80 27.49 9.93 0.73
N ASN A 81 28.38 9.13 1.33
CA ASN A 81 28.65 7.75 0.93
C ASN A 81 27.43 6.81 1.13
N ALA A 82 26.51 7.13 2.01
CA ALA A 82 25.29 6.35 2.22
C ALA A 82 24.15 6.75 1.26
N SER A 83 24.38 7.65 0.30
CA SER A 83 23.33 8.22 -0.57
C SER A 83 22.56 7.18 -1.36
N SER A 84 23.22 6.15 -1.91
CA SER A 84 22.57 5.08 -2.68
C SER A 84 21.67 4.21 -1.80
N VAL A 85 22.13 3.85 -0.62
CA VAL A 85 21.39 3.02 0.33
C VAL A 85 20.16 3.77 0.88
N ILE A 86 20.34 5.05 1.21
CA ILE A 86 19.22 5.89 1.68
C ILE A 86 18.23 6.18 0.55
N LYS A 87 18.69 6.33 -0.69
CA LYS A 87 17.80 6.44 -1.85
C LYS A 87 16.92 5.20 -1.96
N GLN A 88 17.50 4.00 -1.91
CA GLN A 88 16.75 2.74 -1.92
C GLN A 88 15.72 2.67 -0.79
N LEU A 89 16.07 3.09 0.43
CA LEU A 89 15.15 3.15 1.56
C LEU A 89 13.96 4.07 1.28
N PHE A 90 14.19 5.30 0.80
CA PHE A 90 13.13 6.28 0.53
C PHE A 90 12.24 5.86 -0.64
N GLU A 91 12.82 5.26 -1.69
CA GLU A 91 12.07 4.69 -2.81
C GLU A 91 11.16 3.56 -2.33
N SER A 92 11.65 2.67 -1.47
CA SER A 92 10.83 1.61 -0.89
C SER A 92 9.69 2.16 -0.02
N TRP A 93 9.89 3.26 0.70
CA TRP A 93 8.82 3.95 1.42
C TRP A 93 7.78 4.57 0.50
N SER A 94 8.21 5.19 -0.62
CA SER A 94 7.29 5.87 -1.54
C SER A 94 6.38 4.90 -2.29
N THR A 95 6.87 3.69 -2.53
CA THR A 95 6.15 2.62 -3.23
C THR A 95 5.40 1.68 -2.29
N TYR A 96 5.54 1.86 -0.98
CA TYR A 96 4.93 0.97 0.01
C TYR A 96 3.41 1.19 0.14
N PRO A 97 2.60 0.12 0.33
CA PRO A 97 1.15 0.25 0.49
C PRO A 97 0.79 1.11 1.70
N SER A 98 -0.03 2.12 1.46
CA SER A 98 -0.48 3.02 2.50
C SER A 98 -1.18 2.27 3.65
N GLY A 99 -0.67 2.44 4.87
CA GLY A 99 -1.29 1.94 6.10
C GLY A 99 -0.91 0.53 6.51
N LEU A 100 -0.20 -0.23 5.66
CA LEU A 100 0.33 -1.54 5.99
C LEU A 100 1.82 -1.43 6.33
N ILE A 101 2.26 -2.07 7.43
CA ILE A 101 3.68 -2.21 7.75
C ILE A 101 3.96 -3.68 8.03
N SER A 102 4.59 -4.38 7.07
CA SER A 102 4.94 -5.79 7.24
C SER A 102 6.22 -5.98 8.07
N ASN A 103 6.42 -7.18 8.62
CA ASN A 103 7.67 -7.51 9.30
C ASN A 103 8.84 -7.50 8.32
N ASN A 104 8.63 -8.00 7.10
CA ASN A 104 9.68 -8.06 6.09
C ASN A 104 10.12 -6.66 5.69
N ALA A 105 9.18 -5.74 5.43
CA ALA A 105 9.50 -4.35 5.12
C ALA A 105 10.30 -3.68 6.25
N LEU A 106 9.86 -3.82 7.50
CA LEU A 106 10.61 -3.27 8.64
C LEU A 106 12.01 -3.86 8.77
N ALA A 107 12.16 -5.19 8.60
CA ALA A 107 13.47 -5.86 8.67
C ALA A 107 14.41 -5.34 7.57
N ASP A 108 13.91 -5.20 6.35
CA ASP A 108 14.68 -4.68 5.21
C ASP A 108 15.09 -3.23 5.43
N TRP A 109 14.17 -2.36 5.87
CA TRP A 109 14.46 -0.95 6.15
C TRP A 109 15.48 -0.79 7.29
N LEU A 110 15.36 -1.58 8.37
CA LEU A 110 16.34 -1.58 9.46
C LEU A 110 17.72 -2.04 8.96
N SER A 111 17.78 -3.04 8.07
CA SER A 111 19.02 -3.51 7.48
C SER A 111 19.69 -2.46 6.59
N LEU A 112 18.92 -1.75 5.73
CA LEU A 112 19.43 -0.64 4.92
C LEU A 112 19.99 0.50 5.80
N ILE A 113 19.33 0.83 6.91
CA ILE A 113 19.84 1.87 7.81
C ILE A 113 21.12 1.41 8.50
N LYS A 114 21.22 0.13 8.87
CA LYS A 114 22.46 -0.43 9.42
C LYS A 114 23.62 -0.38 8.42
N GLU A 115 23.35 -0.70 7.16
CA GLU A 115 24.31 -0.56 6.08
C GLU A 115 24.75 0.90 5.89
N ALA A 116 23.79 1.83 5.82
CA ALA A 116 24.08 3.27 5.71
C ALA A 116 24.94 3.78 6.88
N ASP A 117 24.63 3.34 8.11
CA ASP A 117 25.37 3.74 9.31
C ASP A 117 26.86 3.28 9.28
N ASN A 118 27.10 2.12 8.67
CA ASN A 118 28.46 1.60 8.50
C ASN A 118 29.28 2.35 7.42
N LEU A 119 28.64 2.98 6.45
CA LEU A 119 29.28 3.71 5.35
C LEU A 119 29.69 5.15 5.71
N VAL A 120 29.30 5.64 6.89
CA VAL A 120 29.39 7.06 7.26
C VAL A 120 30.22 7.25 8.52
N ASN A 121 31.15 8.20 8.47
CA ASN A 121 31.91 8.70 9.63
C ASN A 121 31.61 10.17 9.96
N ASP A 122 31.01 10.92 9.03
CA ASP A 122 30.65 12.33 9.21
C ASP A 122 29.54 12.48 10.25
N GLN A 123 29.79 13.31 11.27
CA GLN A 123 28.87 13.48 12.42
C GLN A 123 27.55 14.15 12.01
N ALA A 124 27.55 15.03 11.03
CA ALA A 124 26.33 15.68 10.56
C ALA A 124 25.44 14.69 9.79
N ILE A 125 26.05 13.75 9.06
CA ILE A 125 25.33 12.68 8.39
C ILE A 125 24.84 11.66 9.42
N LYS A 126 25.65 11.28 10.40
CA LYS A 126 25.22 10.39 11.50
C LYS A 126 24.00 10.94 12.23
N LYS A 127 23.99 12.23 12.54
CA LYS A 127 22.83 12.88 13.14
C LYS A 127 21.55 12.75 12.28
N ARG A 128 21.66 12.81 10.94
CA ARG A 128 20.51 12.59 10.05
C ARG A 128 20.06 11.13 10.05
N LEU A 129 21.01 10.19 10.12
CA LEU A 129 20.68 8.77 10.28
C LEU A 129 19.98 8.49 11.64
N ASP A 130 20.38 9.17 12.71
CA ASP A 130 19.70 9.05 14.01
C ASP A 130 18.25 9.53 13.93
N TYR A 131 17.94 10.55 13.14
CA TYR A 131 16.56 10.95 12.89
C TYR A 131 15.77 9.87 12.13
N ILE A 132 16.41 9.20 11.17
CA ILE A 132 15.81 8.05 10.48
C ILE A 132 15.58 6.89 11.45
N LYS A 133 16.52 6.59 12.35
CA LYS A 133 16.37 5.56 13.40
C LYS A 133 15.19 5.88 14.33
N ILE A 134 15.02 7.14 14.72
CA ILE A 134 13.86 7.60 15.50
C ILE A 134 12.55 7.32 14.76
N TYR A 135 12.49 7.67 13.48
CA TYR A 135 11.32 7.41 12.67
C TYR A 135 11.03 5.90 12.54
N MET A 136 12.07 5.08 12.35
CA MET A 136 11.91 3.62 12.30
C MET A 136 11.37 3.03 13.59
N HIS A 137 11.88 3.47 14.75
CA HIS A 137 11.34 3.02 16.03
C HIS A 137 9.87 3.42 16.20
N TYR A 138 9.48 4.61 15.77
CA TYR A 138 8.07 5.00 15.71
C TYR A 138 7.24 4.02 14.86
N LEU A 139 7.72 3.60 13.68
CA LEU A 139 7.02 2.63 12.83
C LEU A 139 6.89 1.25 13.50
N VAL A 140 7.91 0.81 14.24
CA VAL A 140 7.88 -0.43 15.03
C VAL A 140 6.81 -0.35 16.13
N LEU A 141 6.77 0.75 16.87
CA LEU A 141 5.75 0.98 17.91
C LEU A 141 4.34 1.09 17.30
N PHE A 142 4.21 1.78 16.17
CA PHE A 142 2.94 1.90 15.46
C PHE A 142 2.42 0.54 15.00
N LYS A 143 3.28 -0.26 14.37
CA LYS A 143 2.93 -1.64 14.00
C LYS A 143 2.49 -2.45 15.21
N LYS A 144 3.25 -2.38 16.32
CA LYS A 144 2.90 -3.10 17.53
C LYS A 144 1.54 -2.71 18.07
N LEU A 145 1.21 -1.42 18.10
CA LEU A 145 -0.13 -0.95 18.49
C LEU A 145 -1.22 -1.48 17.55
N LYS A 146 -0.93 -1.55 16.25
CA LYS A 146 -1.89 -2.07 15.26
C LYS A 146 -2.13 -3.58 15.39
N THR A 147 -1.10 -4.35 15.72
CA THR A 147 -1.22 -5.80 15.92
C THR A 147 -1.78 -6.15 17.30
N GLU A 148 -1.42 -5.39 18.31
CA GLU A 148 -1.82 -5.57 19.70
C GLU A 148 -2.36 -4.24 20.26
N PRO A 149 -3.64 -3.89 19.98
CA PRO A 149 -4.22 -2.62 20.40
C PRO A 149 -4.52 -2.63 21.91
N THR A 150 -3.47 -2.43 22.70
CA THR A 150 -3.54 -2.30 24.17
C THR A 150 -3.25 -0.87 24.59
N GLN A 151 -3.75 -0.47 25.77
CA GLN A 151 -3.44 0.82 26.36
C GLN A 151 -1.94 0.98 26.60
N GLU A 152 -1.25 -0.09 27.00
CA GLU A 152 0.20 -0.09 27.20
C GLU A 152 0.95 0.27 25.89
N ASN A 153 0.59 -0.35 24.78
CA ASN A 153 1.22 -0.07 23.48
C ASN A 153 0.89 1.34 22.97
N LEU A 154 -0.32 1.83 23.25
CA LEU A 154 -0.68 3.23 22.98
C LEU A 154 0.20 4.20 23.80
N HIS A 155 0.35 3.95 25.09
CA HIS A 155 1.19 4.79 25.96
C HIS A 155 2.65 4.78 25.53
N LYS A 156 3.19 3.64 25.08
CA LYS A 156 4.58 3.56 24.57
C LYS A 156 4.81 4.48 23.37
N ILE A 157 3.94 4.42 22.37
CA ILE A 157 4.09 5.26 21.18
C ILE A 157 3.85 6.75 21.48
N MET A 158 2.87 7.08 22.33
CA MET A 158 2.60 8.46 22.72
C MET A 158 3.76 9.06 23.53
N ASN A 159 4.30 8.31 24.49
CA ASN A 159 5.46 8.73 25.28
C ASN A 159 6.70 8.93 24.39
N PHE A 160 6.95 8.02 23.46
CA PHE A 160 8.05 8.16 22.51
C PHE A 160 7.87 9.40 21.63
N ALA A 161 6.66 9.64 21.09
CA ALA A 161 6.37 10.83 20.32
C ALA A 161 6.61 12.13 21.13
N TYR A 162 6.19 12.15 22.40
CA TYR A 162 6.43 13.29 23.28
C TYR A 162 7.92 13.55 23.52
N ARG A 163 8.70 12.50 23.80
CA ARG A 163 10.13 12.57 24.07
C ARG A 163 10.99 12.89 22.82
N THR A 164 10.41 12.77 21.63
CA THR A 164 11.06 13.10 20.35
C THR A 164 10.44 14.33 19.68
N PHE A 165 9.63 15.10 20.42
CA PHE A 165 8.89 16.25 19.87
C PHE A 165 9.80 17.27 19.19
N ASP A 166 10.94 17.61 19.81
CA ASP A 166 11.87 18.62 19.31
C ASP A 166 12.73 18.14 18.12
N VAL A 167 12.67 16.85 17.79
CA VAL A 167 13.51 16.26 16.73
C VAL A 167 12.89 16.41 15.36
N SER A 168 11.58 16.60 15.27
CA SER A 168 10.83 16.72 13.99
C SER A 168 11.04 15.55 13.02
N ALA A 169 11.33 14.34 13.52
CA ALA A 169 11.53 13.16 12.69
C ALA A 169 10.22 12.69 12.04
N PHE A 170 9.12 12.82 12.75
CA PHE A 170 7.77 12.51 12.31
C PHE A 170 6.75 13.46 12.96
N ALA A 171 5.51 13.43 12.48
CA ALA A 171 4.45 14.28 13.04
C ALA A 171 3.99 13.77 14.41
N THR A 172 4.56 14.29 15.47
CA THR A 172 4.32 13.85 16.85
C THR A 172 2.95 14.25 17.38
N VAL A 173 2.43 15.43 16.98
CA VAL A 173 1.12 15.92 17.43
C VAL A 173 -0.02 14.99 17.02
N PRO A 174 -0.14 14.52 15.77
CA PRO A 174 -1.15 13.53 15.41
C PRO A 174 -1.04 12.22 16.21
N VAL A 175 0.17 11.78 16.55
CA VAL A 175 0.36 10.58 17.37
C VAL A 175 -0.19 10.78 18.78
N MET A 176 0.07 11.93 19.39
CA MET A 176 -0.36 12.21 20.74
C MET A 176 -1.84 12.54 20.87
N VAL A 177 -2.47 13.07 19.84
CA VAL A 177 -3.85 13.58 19.87
C VAL A 177 -4.82 12.68 19.10
N SER A 178 -4.50 12.36 17.83
CA SER A 178 -5.44 11.68 16.95
C SER A 178 -5.36 10.16 17.05
N LEU A 179 -4.17 9.60 17.29
CA LEU A 179 -3.98 8.15 17.36
C LEU A 179 -4.81 7.49 18.47
N PRO A 180 -4.92 8.06 19.71
CA PRO A 180 -5.79 7.49 20.74
C PRO A 180 -7.24 7.38 20.29
N PHE A 181 -7.75 8.41 19.60
CA PHE A 181 -9.11 8.43 19.11
C PHE A 181 -9.36 7.33 18.04
N TYR A 182 -8.48 7.24 17.05
CA TYR A 182 -8.61 6.24 15.97
C TYR A 182 -8.34 4.80 16.43
N SER A 183 -7.57 4.64 17.51
CA SER A 183 -7.32 3.32 18.12
C SER A 183 -8.43 2.89 19.08
N GLY A 184 -9.50 3.68 19.23
CA GLY A 184 -10.63 3.38 20.11
C GLY A 184 -10.40 3.73 21.60
N PHE A 185 -9.29 4.36 21.94
CA PHE A 185 -8.96 4.83 23.29
C PHE A 185 -9.34 6.30 23.46
N LYS A 186 -10.64 6.59 23.40
CA LYS A 186 -11.16 7.95 23.60
C LYS A 186 -10.70 8.50 24.95
N GLY A 187 -10.39 9.78 25.00
CA GLY A 187 -9.95 10.44 26.23
C GLY A 187 -8.49 10.20 26.63
N GLN A 188 -7.71 9.48 25.82
CA GLN A 188 -6.30 9.19 26.07
C GLN A 188 -5.32 10.20 25.43
N GLY A 189 -5.82 11.23 24.78
CA GLY A 189 -4.99 12.27 24.15
C GLY A 189 -4.38 13.24 25.14
N LEU A 190 -3.29 13.91 24.76
CA LEU A 190 -2.56 14.87 25.60
C LEU A 190 -3.41 16.04 26.12
N TYR A 191 -4.48 16.38 25.42
CA TYR A 191 -5.35 17.50 25.77
C TYR A 191 -6.48 17.11 26.72
N ASP A 192 -6.66 15.81 26.97
CA ASP A 192 -7.89 15.32 27.59
C ASP A 192 -7.90 15.28 29.11
N SER A 193 -6.76 15.36 29.77
CA SER A 193 -6.77 15.39 31.24
C SER A 193 -5.39 15.56 31.90
N ASN A 194 -5.43 15.89 33.17
CA ASN A 194 -4.30 15.83 34.06
C ASN A 194 -3.70 14.42 34.20
N GLU A 195 -4.40 13.38 33.78
CA GLU A 195 -3.95 11.98 33.81
C GLU A 195 -2.71 11.73 32.94
N HIS A 196 -2.48 12.55 31.91
CA HIS A 196 -1.30 12.44 31.04
C HIS A 196 -0.19 13.42 31.38
N ALA A 197 -0.22 14.05 32.57
CA ALA A 197 0.82 14.97 33.00
C ALA A 197 2.22 14.31 33.05
N TRP A 198 2.29 12.99 33.23
CA TRP A 198 3.53 12.21 33.19
C TRP A 198 4.23 12.24 31.80
N MET A 199 3.50 12.38 30.73
CA MET A 199 4.07 12.52 29.37
C MET A 199 4.82 13.84 29.21
N ARG A 200 4.39 14.89 29.90
CA ARG A 200 4.99 16.23 29.82
C ARG A 200 6.35 16.33 30.52
N ASN A 201 6.66 15.38 31.36
CA ASN A 201 7.90 15.35 32.17
C ASN A 201 8.93 14.37 31.58
N GLY A 202 8.70 13.79 30.39
CA GLY A 202 9.63 12.88 29.76
C GLY A 202 10.90 13.59 29.32
N THR A 203 12.07 13.02 29.67
CA THR A 203 13.36 13.51 29.15
C THR A 203 13.44 13.26 27.64
N PRO A 204 14.01 14.19 26.84
CA PRO A 204 14.27 13.94 25.43
C PRO A 204 15.07 12.66 25.22
N VAL A 205 14.82 11.98 24.12
CA VAL A 205 15.55 10.76 23.75
C VAL A 205 16.98 11.14 23.40
N SER A 206 17.95 10.54 24.08
CA SER A 206 19.38 10.77 23.81
C SER A 206 19.85 9.96 22.58
N VAL A 207 20.99 10.36 21.98
CA VAL A 207 21.60 9.63 20.85
C VAL A 207 21.95 8.18 21.25
N ASP A 208 22.45 7.97 22.45
CA ASP A 208 22.78 6.62 22.95
C ASP A 208 21.50 5.77 23.09
N GLU A 209 20.41 6.36 23.56
CA GLU A 209 19.12 5.69 23.63
C GLU A 209 18.58 5.35 22.25
N VAL A 210 18.66 6.27 21.28
CA VAL A 210 18.27 6.01 19.88
C VAL A 210 19.00 4.81 19.33
N ASN A 211 20.32 4.73 19.53
CA ASN A 211 21.13 3.61 19.05
C ASN A 211 20.76 2.29 19.75
N LYS A 212 20.49 2.31 21.07
CA LYS A 212 20.02 1.13 21.80
C LYS A 212 18.66 0.65 21.28
N LEU A 213 17.70 1.56 21.09
CA LEU A 213 16.39 1.23 20.52
C LEU A 213 16.53 0.63 19.11
N PHE A 214 17.32 1.26 18.26
CA PHE A 214 17.57 0.77 16.89
C PHE A 214 18.18 -0.65 16.89
N LEU A 215 19.18 -0.91 17.72
CA LEU A 215 19.79 -2.24 17.82
C LEU A 215 18.80 -3.28 18.39
N SER A 216 17.96 -2.88 19.33
CA SER A 216 16.87 -3.73 19.85
C SER A 216 15.84 -4.05 18.77
N ASP A 217 15.43 -3.07 17.97
CA ASP A 217 14.51 -3.27 16.86
C ASP A 217 15.11 -4.21 15.78
N LEU A 218 16.36 -3.97 15.40
CA LEU A 218 17.10 -4.81 14.45
C LEU A 218 17.25 -6.26 14.94
N ALA A 219 17.38 -6.46 16.25
CA ALA A 219 17.45 -7.78 16.83
C ALA A 219 16.10 -8.49 16.91
N SER A 220 15.02 -7.75 17.14
CA SER A 220 13.67 -8.31 17.37
C SER A 220 12.84 -8.45 16.11
N ILE A 221 12.98 -7.53 15.14
CA ILE A 221 12.24 -7.57 13.88
C ILE A 221 13.01 -8.43 12.88
N LYS A 222 12.44 -9.57 12.53
CA LYS A 222 13.02 -10.50 11.56
C LYS A 222 12.10 -10.69 10.37
N ARG A 223 12.69 -10.97 9.22
CA ARG A 223 11.92 -11.45 8.08
C ARG A 223 11.20 -12.74 8.45
N ILE A 224 10.01 -12.91 7.90
CA ILE A 224 9.28 -14.17 8.04
C ILE A 224 9.95 -15.17 7.11
N ASP A 225 10.47 -16.26 7.69
CA ASP A 225 11.14 -17.29 6.92
C ASP A 225 10.21 -17.94 5.89
N GLY A 226 10.72 -18.16 4.67
CA GLY A 226 9.98 -18.80 3.60
C GLY A 226 8.82 -17.97 3.02
N LEU A 227 8.76 -16.67 3.30
CA LEU A 227 7.86 -15.74 2.62
C LEU A 227 8.49 -15.32 1.29
N ILE A 228 7.89 -15.73 0.18
CA ILE A 228 8.38 -15.45 -1.16
C ILE A 228 7.77 -14.12 -1.65
N ASP A 229 8.60 -13.23 -2.17
CA ASP A 229 8.13 -12.04 -2.87
C ASP A 229 7.91 -12.37 -4.35
N PHE A 230 6.64 -12.53 -4.73
CA PHE A 230 6.25 -12.79 -6.10
C PHE A 230 6.06 -11.46 -6.85
N GLY A 231 7.00 -11.14 -7.73
CA GLY A 231 6.87 -10.01 -8.64
C GLY A 231 5.76 -10.18 -9.68
N PHE A 232 5.53 -9.13 -10.45
CA PHE A 232 4.63 -9.18 -11.60
C PHE A 232 5.22 -9.98 -12.76
N VAL A 233 4.36 -10.64 -13.52
CA VAL A 233 4.73 -11.39 -14.72
C VAL A 233 3.94 -10.92 -15.93
N ASN A 234 4.38 -11.31 -17.12
CA ASN A 234 3.74 -10.99 -18.40
C ASN A 234 3.12 -12.21 -19.11
N LYS A 235 3.12 -13.37 -18.46
CA LYS A 235 2.51 -14.60 -18.99
C LYS A 235 1.49 -15.16 -18.01
N PHE A 236 0.35 -15.50 -18.53
CA PHE A 236 -0.77 -16.00 -17.74
C PHE A 236 -1.39 -17.23 -18.40
N THR A 237 -2.08 -18.03 -17.62
CA THR A 237 -2.95 -19.11 -18.06
C THR A 237 -4.29 -18.99 -17.37
N LYS A 238 -5.34 -19.53 -17.98
CA LYS A 238 -6.65 -19.65 -17.34
C LYS A 238 -6.56 -20.62 -16.18
N ALA A 239 -7.17 -20.29 -15.04
CA ALA A 239 -7.33 -21.25 -13.97
C ALA A 239 -8.11 -22.46 -14.47
N GLN A 240 -7.53 -23.66 -14.33
CA GLN A 240 -8.25 -24.88 -14.63
C GLN A 240 -9.16 -25.19 -13.43
N GLY A 241 -10.45 -25.34 -13.68
CA GLY A 241 -11.42 -25.74 -12.65
C GLY A 241 -11.01 -27.08 -12.05
N GLY A 242 -10.31 -27.03 -10.96
CA GLY A 242 -9.82 -28.16 -10.17
C GLY A 242 -10.35 -28.04 -8.76
N THR A 243 -11.39 -28.77 -8.48
CA THR A 243 -11.51 -29.63 -7.30
C THR A 243 -11.19 -29.01 -5.96
N THR A 244 -11.91 -28.18 -5.45
CA THR A 244 -12.39 -28.20 -4.07
C THR A 244 -13.35 -27.07 -3.92
N SER A 245 -14.56 -27.32 -4.35
CA SER A 245 -15.67 -26.48 -3.91
C SER A 245 -15.75 -26.67 -2.39
N PRO A 246 -15.33 -25.68 -1.58
CA PRO A 246 -15.61 -25.76 -0.17
C PRO A 246 -17.11 -25.88 -0.04
N LYS A 247 -17.58 -26.73 0.86
CA LYS A 247 -19.01 -26.97 1.13
C LYS A 247 -19.77 -25.72 1.63
N PHE A 248 -19.17 -24.56 1.58
CA PHE A 248 -19.77 -23.28 1.93
C PHE A 248 -20.28 -22.59 0.67
N LYS A 249 -21.58 -22.72 0.39
CA LYS A 249 -22.27 -21.83 -0.53
C LYS A 249 -22.39 -20.46 0.15
N VAL A 250 -21.42 -19.60 -0.06
CA VAL A 250 -21.61 -18.17 0.13
C VAL A 250 -22.16 -17.64 -1.19
N GLU A 251 -23.28 -16.94 -1.16
CA GLU A 251 -23.73 -16.21 -2.35
C GLU A 251 -22.64 -15.24 -2.73
N ASN A 252 -21.96 -15.53 -3.84
CA ASN A 252 -20.97 -14.62 -4.44
C ASN A 252 -21.71 -13.37 -4.93
N LYS A 253 -21.72 -12.35 -4.10
CA LYS A 253 -22.02 -11.01 -4.59
C LYS A 253 -20.75 -10.46 -5.18
N ASN A 254 -20.85 -9.84 -6.35
CA ASN A 254 -19.71 -9.17 -6.96
C ASN A 254 -19.12 -8.17 -5.97
N PRO A 255 -17.80 -8.19 -5.73
CA PRO A 255 -17.18 -7.28 -4.80
C PRO A 255 -17.35 -5.84 -5.27
N SER A 256 -17.55 -4.94 -4.31
CA SER A 256 -17.49 -3.50 -4.55
C SER A 256 -16.13 -2.98 -4.13
N PHE A 257 -15.47 -2.27 -5.01
CA PHE A 257 -14.14 -1.70 -4.83
C PHE A 257 -14.24 -0.21 -4.51
N THR A 258 -13.19 0.34 -3.89
CA THR A 258 -13.04 1.77 -3.63
C THR A 258 -11.65 2.23 -4.04
N GLY A 259 -11.55 3.46 -4.55
CA GLY A 259 -10.28 4.03 -5.03
C GLY A 259 -9.83 3.45 -6.37
N GLU A 260 -8.57 3.66 -6.70
CA GLU A 260 -7.97 3.11 -7.90
C GLU A 260 -7.78 1.60 -7.78
N THR A 261 -8.36 0.86 -8.69
CA THR A 261 -8.27 -0.61 -8.74
C THR A 261 -7.77 -1.05 -10.11
N LEU A 262 -6.85 -2.00 -10.12
CA LEU A 262 -6.27 -2.57 -11.33
C LEU A 262 -6.82 -3.97 -11.57
N PHE A 263 -7.15 -4.23 -12.82
CA PHE A 263 -7.58 -5.54 -13.30
C PHE A 263 -6.68 -5.97 -14.44
N LEU A 264 -6.08 -7.14 -14.33
CA LEU A 264 -5.52 -7.84 -15.46
C LEU A 264 -6.67 -8.48 -16.23
N ILE A 265 -6.77 -8.24 -17.52
CA ILE A 265 -7.77 -8.87 -18.40
C ILE A 265 -7.09 -9.55 -19.59
N ARG A 266 -7.73 -10.60 -20.11
CA ARG A 266 -7.38 -11.23 -21.36
C ARG A 266 -8.53 -11.16 -22.35
N ILE A 267 -8.22 -10.65 -23.53
CA ILE A 267 -9.07 -10.71 -24.72
C ILE A 267 -8.56 -11.85 -25.59
N GLU A 268 -9.36 -12.90 -25.81
CA GLU A 268 -8.94 -14.05 -26.62
C GLU A 268 -9.07 -13.75 -28.12
N LYS A 269 -10.08 -12.99 -28.50
CA LYS A 269 -10.33 -12.54 -29.87
C LYS A 269 -11.17 -11.27 -29.85
N LYS A 270 -11.06 -10.47 -30.92
CA LYS A 270 -11.92 -9.30 -31.14
C LYS A 270 -13.38 -9.75 -31.27
N SER A 271 -14.26 -9.23 -30.42
CA SER A 271 -15.68 -9.65 -30.37
C SER A 271 -16.51 -8.60 -29.63
N PRO A 272 -17.76 -8.34 -30.07
CA PRO A 272 -18.70 -7.49 -29.33
C PRO A 272 -19.13 -8.09 -27.96
N GLU A 273 -18.75 -9.35 -27.72
CA GLU A 273 -18.96 -10.00 -26.42
C GLU A 273 -17.92 -9.58 -25.37
N ASN A 274 -16.83 -8.90 -25.78
CA ASN A 274 -15.83 -8.37 -24.87
C ASN A 274 -16.33 -7.06 -24.28
N TYR A 275 -16.80 -7.09 -23.06
CA TYR A 275 -17.25 -5.91 -22.32
C TYR A 275 -17.21 -6.18 -20.83
N PHE A 276 -17.37 -5.13 -20.05
CA PHE A 276 -17.77 -5.24 -18.65
C PHE A 276 -18.86 -4.21 -18.34
N GLU A 277 -19.59 -4.49 -17.28
CA GLU A 277 -20.55 -3.57 -16.70
C GLU A 277 -19.94 -2.97 -15.43
N ILE A 278 -19.98 -1.65 -15.32
CA ILE A 278 -19.57 -0.94 -14.12
C ILE A 278 -20.78 -0.24 -13.51
N LYS A 279 -20.97 -0.47 -12.23
CA LYS A 279 -21.96 0.23 -11.42
C LYS A 279 -21.24 1.13 -10.44
N SER A 280 -21.26 2.43 -10.71
CA SER A 280 -20.68 3.41 -9.81
C SER A 280 -21.55 3.61 -8.57
N GLY A 281 -20.89 3.75 -7.44
CA GLY A 281 -21.55 3.83 -6.15
C GLY A 281 -22.03 5.22 -5.76
N TYR A 282 -22.68 5.24 -4.62
CA TYR A 282 -23.24 6.43 -4.00
C TYR A 282 -22.15 7.38 -3.46
N SER A 283 -22.27 8.66 -3.76
CA SER A 283 -21.55 9.72 -3.04
C SER A 283 -22.49 10.38 -2.05
N ALA A 284 -22.09 10.51 -0.80
CA ALA A 284 -22.84 11.24 0.21
C ALA A 284 -23.02 12.74 -0.14
N ARG A 285 -22.23 13.23 -1.11
CA ARG A 285 -22.31 14.60 -1.63
C ARG A 285 -22.33 14.58 -3.16
N PRO A 286 -23.50 14.40 -3.78
CA PRO A 286 -23.66 14.28 -5.23
C PRO A 286 -23.06 15.44 -6.02
N GLU A 287 -23.06 16.65 -5.47
CA GLU A 287 -22.49 17.85 -6.07
C GLU A 287 -20.99 17.78 -6.31
N ASN A 288 -20.27 17.00 -5.49
CA ASN A 288 -18.82 16.80 -5.59
C ASN A 288 -18.46 15.50 -6.34
N ALA A 289 -19.45 14.80 -6.89
CA ALA A 289 -19.22 13.55 -7.55
C ALA A 289 -18.46 13.77 -8.87
N LYS A 290 -17.27 13.18 -8.99
CA LYS A 290 -16.54 13.08 -10.25
C LYS A 290 -16.93 11.78 -10.98
N PRO A 291 -16.82 11.70 -12.32
CA PRO A 291 -17.05 10.47 -13.03
C PRO A 291 -16.04 9.39 -12.60
N VAL A 292 -16.44 8.13 -12.70
CA VAL A 292 -15.50 7.01 -12.62
C VAL A 292 -14.71 6.97 -13.91
N THR A 293 -13.39 6.98 -13.84
CA THR A 293 -12.53 6.89 -15.01
C THR A 293 -12.08 5.46 -15.25
N VAL A 294 -12.09 5.04 -16.51
CA VAL A 294 -11.60 3.75 -16.97
C VAL A 294 -10.50 4.01 -18.00
N GLN A 295 -9.33 3.42 -17.77
CA GLN A 295 -8.21 3.47 -18.70
C GLN A 295 -7.73 2.04 -18.97
N VAL A 296 -7.36 1.75 -20.23
CA VAL A 296 -6.87 0.43 -20.62
C VAL A 296 -5.51 0.57 -21.27
N PHE A 297 -4.58 -0.24 -20.83
CA PHE A 297 -3.18 -0.27 -21.28
C PHE A 297 -2.80 -1.70 -21.68
N LYS A 298 -1.85 -1.86 -22.57
CA LYS A 298 -1.24 -3.18 -22.80
C LYS A 298 -0.50 -3.63 -21.54
N ASN A 299 -0.70 -4.88 -21.12
CA ASN A 299 -0.17 -5.41 -19.86
C ASN A 299 1.35 -5.19 -19.73
N LEU A 300 2.14 -5.61 -20.74
CA LEU A 300 3.60 -5.51 -20.67
C LEU A 300 4.07 -4.07 -20.55
N GLU A 301 3.48 -3.16 -21.34
CA GLU A 301 3.82 -1.73 -21.28
C GLU A 301 3.49 -1.13 -19.94
N TYR A 302 2.30 -1.41 -19.41
CA TYR A 302 1.90 -0.89 -18.10
C TYR A 302 2.77 -1.40 -16.97
N MET A 303 3.14 -2.69 -16.96
CA MET A 303 3.99 -3.28 -15.94
C MET A 303 5.41 -2.73 -15.94
N SER A 304 5.91 -2.24 -17.09
CA SER A 304 7.25 -1.63 -17.19
C SER A 304 7.25 -0.11 -17.04
N LEU A 305 6.23 0.59 -17.53
CA LEU A 305 6.16 2.05 -17.62
C LEU A 305 5.10 2.67 -16.68
N GLY A 306 4.21 1.84 -16.09
CA GLY A 306 3.11 2.34 -15.27
C GLY A 306 2.19 3.28 -16.04
N ASN A 307 1.87 4.42 -15.47
CA ASN A 307 0.98 5.41 -16.09
C ASN A 307 1.59 6.13 -17.32
N GLU A 308 2.88 5.90 -17.63
CA GLU A 308 3.53 6.42 -18.83
C GLU A 308 3.31 5.50 -20.06
N ALA A 309 2.76 4.30 -19.87
CA ALA A 309 2.41 3.40 -20.94
C ALA A 309 1.34 4.02 -21.86
N GLU A 310 1.37 3.67 -23.14
CA GLU A 310 0.37 4.13 -24.10
C GLU A 310 -1.02 3.61 -23.73
N GLN A 311 -1.94 4.54 -23.50
CA GLN A 311 -3.32 4.23 -23.20
C GLN A 311 -4.07 3.85 -24.49
N VAL A 312 -4.55 2.62 -24.57
CA VAL A 312 -5.27 2.11 -25.74
C VAL A 312 -6.78 2.38 -25.70
N PHE A 313 -7.31 2.72 -24.54
CA PHE A 313 -8.73 3.05 -24.36
C PHE A 313 -8.92 3.93 -23.14
N SER A 314 -9.90 4.84 -23.20
CA SER A 314 -10.35 5.65 -22.06
C SER A 314 -11.85 5.91 -22.11
N SER A 315 -12.48 5.93 -20.97
CA SER A 315 -13.89 6.26 -20.82
C SER A 315 -14.13 6.94 -19.45
N GLU A 316 -15.06 7.90 -19.45
CA GLU A 316 -15.59 8.48 -18.21
C GLU A 316 -17.03 8.01 -18.04
N GLN A 317 -17.32 7.44 -16.89
CA GLN A 317 -18.65 6.92 -16.59
C GLN A 317 -19.50 7.96 -15.87
N SER A 318 -20.81 7.75 -15.90
CA SER A 318 -21.78 8.67 -15.31
C SER A 318 -21.52 8.93 -13.83
N LYS A 319 -21.83 10.13 -13.38
CA LYS A 319 -21.82 10.52 -11.97
C LYS A 319 -23.00 9.93 -11.17
N LYS A 320 -24.00 9.37 -11.86
CA LYS A 320 -25.20 8.79 -11.25
C LYS A 320 -24.98 7.36 -10.84
N LEU A 321 -25.80 6.85 -9.94
CA LEU A 321 -25.86 5.43 -9.55
C LEU A 321 -26.56 4.64 -10.66
N ILE A 322 -25.87 4.39 -11.74
CA ILE A 322 -26.35 3.58 -12.87
C ILE A 322 -25.33 2.50 -13.21
N THR A 323 -25.82 1.46 -13.88
CA THR A 323 -24.96 0.45 -14.47
C THR A 323 -24.69 0.87 -15.92
N GLU A 324 -23.43 0.96 -16.29
CA GLU A 324 -22.99 1.31 -17.62
C GLU A 324 -22.14 0.20 -18.20
N LYS A 325 -22.32 -0.06 -19.49
CA LYS A 325 -21.53 -1.03 -20.25
C LYS A 325 -20.32 -0.34 -20.85
N VAL A 326 -19.13 -0.88 -20.57
CA VAL A 326 -17.87 -0.46 -21.20
C VAL A 326 -17.50 -1.49 -22.28
N ASP A 327 -17.52 -1.07 -23.52
CA ASP A 327 -17.25 -1.92 -24.68
C ASP A 327 -15.73 -2.07 -24.89
N LEU A 328 -15.26 -3.30 -24.91
CA LEU A 328 -13.87 -3.69 -25.22
C LEU A 328 -13.77 -4.45 -26.57
N GLY A 329 -14.87 -4.52 -27.32
CA GLY A 329 -14.98 -5.37 -28.52
C GLY A 329 -13.99 -5.05 -29.61
N ASN A 330 -13.43 -3.85 -29.64
CA ASN A 330 -12.42 -3.41 -30.61
C ASN A 330 -10.98 -3.77 -30.20
N LEU A 331 -10.73 -4.24 -28.99
CA LEU A 331 -9.40 -4.66 -28.57
C LEU A 331 -8.98 -5.94 -29.29
N GLU A 332 -7.73 -5.97 -29.75
CA GLU A 332 -7.12 -7.16 -30.33
C GLU A 332 -6.88 -8.24 -29.26
N ALA A 333 -6.60 -9.48 -29.67
CA ALA A 333 -6.23 -10.55 -28.75
C ALA A 333 -4.97 -10.18 -27.98
N GLY A 334 -5.01 -10.32 -26.64
CA GLY A 334 -3.88 -9.96 -25.78
C GLY A 334 -4.26 -9.80 -24.32
N ASP A 335 -3.25 -9.52 -23.51
CA ASP A 335 -3.39 -9.21 -22.09
C ASP A 335 -3.31 -7.70 -21.87
N TYR A 336 -4.23 -7.15 -21.09
CA TYR A 336 -4.36 -5.72 -20.84
C TYR A 336 -4.51 -5.45 -19.34
N ILE A 337 -4.15 -4.24 -18.92
CA ILE A 337 -4.49 -3.71 -17.61
C ILE A 337 -5.65 -2.73 -17.75
N VAL A 338 -6.73 -3.00 -17.04
CA VAL A 338 -7.84 -2.07 -16.87
C VAL A 338 -7.67 -1.38 -15.54
N LYS A 339 -7.48 -0.07 -15.59
CA LYS A 339 -7.39 0.81 -14.43
C LYS A 339 -8.72 1.52 -14.27
N VAL A 340 -9.35 1.31 -13.12
CA VAL A 340 -10.59 1.99 -12.73
C VAL A 340 -10.30 2.89 -11.54
N ASP A 341 -10.61 4.18 -11.67
CA ASP A 341 -10.49 5.15 -10.57
C ASP A 341 -11.85 5.78 -10.29
N ASP A 342 -12.39 5.52 -9.11
CA ASP A 342 -13.69 6.01 -8.67
C ASP A 342 -13.61 7.30 -7.83
N GLN A 343 -12.44 7.88 -7.70
CA GLN A 343 -12.23 9.12 -6.96
C GLN A 343 -12.79 9.07 -5.52
N TYR A 344 -12.54 7.96 -4.80
CA TYR A 344 -13.02 7.69 -3.44
C TYR A 344 -14.51 7.32 -3.30
N LYS A 345 -15.14 6.89 -4.38
CA LYS A 345 -16.46 6.28 -4.34
C LYS A 345 -16.34 4.76 -4.35
N MET A 346 -17.47 4.15 -4.35
CA MET A 346 -17.61 2.71 -4.45
C MET A 346 -18.10 2.33 -5.84
N PHE A 347 -17.48 1.34 -6.46
CA PHE A 347 -17.97 0.75 -7.71
C PHE A 347 -17.96 -0.77 -7.63
N SER A 348 -18.83 -1.41 -8.39
CA SER A 348 -18.75 -2.83 -8.70
C SER A 348 -18.54 -3.01 -10.19
N ILE A 349 -17.84 -4.09 -10.57
CA ILE A 349 -17.53 -4.41 -11.96
C ILE A 349 -17.87 -5.87 -12.23
N VAL A 350 -18.47 -6.13 -13.39
CA VAL A 350 -18.83 -7.47 -13.87
C VAL A 350 -18.31 -7.62 -15.27
N PHE A 351 -17.29 -8.44 -15.45
CA PHE A 351 -16.81 -8.78 -16.79
C PHE A 351 -17.71 -9.80 -17.45
N SER A 352 -17.92 -9.65 -18.76
CA SER A 352 -18.64 -10.64 -19.56
C SER A 352 -17.92 -12.00 -19.48
N PRO A 353 -18.64 -13.12 -19.69
CA PRO A 353 -18.01 -14.45 -19.68
C PRO A 353 -16.90 -14.64 -20.70
N ALA A 354 -16.87 -13.81 -21.76
CA ALA A 354 -15.83 -13.84 -22.78
C ALA A 354 -14.48 -13.24 -22.33
N VAL A 355 -14.45 -12.50 -21.22
CA VAL A 355 -13.26 -11.84 -20.71
C VAL A 355 -12.73 -12.58 -19.49
N LEU A 356 -11.49 -13.09 -19.58
CA LEU A 356 -10.79 -13.61 -18.41
C LEU A 356 -10.16 -12.44 -17.63
N TYR A 357 -10.18 -12.51 -16.30
CA TYR A 357 -9.63 -11.42 -15.50
C TYR A 357 -9.17 -11.84 -14.11
N SER A 358 -8.28 -11.05 -13.53
CA SER A 358 -7.89 -11.09 -12.12
C SER A 358 -7.72 -9.68 -11.60
N VAL A 359 -8.04 -9.46 -10.33
CA VAL A 359 -7.78 -8.21 -9.63
C VAL A 359 -6.31 -8.21 -9.23
N ILE A 360 -5.60 -7.11 -9.41
CA ILE A 360 -4.20 -6.99 -9.05
C ILE A 360 -4.08 -6.39 -7.65
N MET A 361 -3.40 -7.12 -6.76
CA MET A 361 -2.84 -6.56 -5.54
C MET A 361 -1.50 -5.93 -5.93
N ASN A 362 -1.39 -4.63 -5.96
CA ASN A 362 -0.10 -4.02 -6.21
C ASN A 362 0.56 -3.59 -4.89
N ASN A 363 1.88 -3.49 -4.89
CA ASN A 363 2.65 -3.12 -3.69
C ASN A 363 2.28 -1.72 -3.15
N ASN A 364 1.63 -0.89 -3.95
CA ASN A 364 1.23 0.45 -3.59
C ASN A 364 -0.23 0.55 -3.13
N ARG A 365 -1.04 -0.50 -3.35
CA ARG A 365 -2.46 -0.46 -3.02
C ARG A 365 -2.98 -1.83 -2.60
N MET A 366 -3.48 -1.89 -1.40
CA MET A 366 -4.34 -2.97 -0.96
C MET A 366 -5.64 -2.92 -1.74
N ILE A 367 -6.23 -4.07 -2.01
CA ILE A 367 -7.60 -4.09 -2.54
C ILE A 367 -8.51 -3.55 -1.45
N GLN A 368 -9.16 -2.44 -1.73
CA GLN A 368 -10.15 -1.85 -0.84
C GLN A 368 -11.54 -2.24 -1.31
N THR A 369 -12.32 -2.83 -0.43
CA THR A 369 -13.72 -3.17 -0.72
C THR A 369 -14.67 -2.56 0.29
N SER A 370 -15.92 -2.37 -0.13
CA SER A 370 -16.97 -1.82 0.71
C SER A 370 -17.77 -2.88 1.45
N SER A 371 -18.26 -2.53 2.64
CA SER A 371 -19.11 -3.39 3.48
C SER A 371 -20.57 -3.48 3.05
N VAL A 372 -21.02 -2.69 2.09
CA VAL A 372 -22.44 -2.56 1.75
C VAL A 372 -23.02 -3.83 1.13
N THR A 373 -22.19 -4.70 0.57
CA THR A 373 -22.59 -5.87 -0.19
C THR A 373 -22.49 -7.21 0.55
N GLY A 374 -22.06 -7.21 1.83
CA GLY A 374 -21.92 -8.45 2.61
C GLY A 374 -20.53 -9.09 2.46
N LEU A 375 -20.47 -10.43 2.38
CA LEU A 375 -19.21 -11.16 2.26
C LEU A 375 -18.71 -11.15 0.83
N ASN A 376 -17.45 -10.74 0.65
CA ASN A 376 -16.71 -10.88 -0.60
C ASN A 376 -15.92 -12.19 -0.58
N THR A 377 -15.75 -12.80 -1.74
CA THR A 377 -14.90 -13.97 -1.92
C THR A 377 -13.87 -13.69 -2.98
N PHE A 378 -12.61 -13.98 -2.66
CA PHE A 378 -11.53 -13.97 -3.65
C PHE A 378 -10.81 -15.32 -3.64
N TYR A 379 -10.20 -15.63 -4.78
CA TYR A 379 -9.34 -16.77 -4.99
C TYR A 379 -7.90 -16.30 -5.22
N PHE A 380 -6.93 -17.00 -4.68
CA PHE A 380 -5.51 -16.71 -4.90
C PHE A 380 -4.72 -18.01 -5.02
N SER A 381 -3.61 -17.97 -5.74
CA SER A 381 -2.76 -19.14 -5.90
C SER A 381 -1.62 -19.15 -4.90
N VAL A 382 -1.39 -20.29 -4.29
CA VAL A 382 -0.19 -20.59 -3.48
C VAL A 382 0.69 -21.53 -4.28
N LEU A 383 1.90 -21.09 -4.62
CA LEU A 383 2.81 -21.83 -5.49
C LEU A 383 3.69 -22.80 -4.68
N PRO A 384 4.24 -23.84 -5.32
CA PRO A 384 5.21 -24.74 -4.69
C PRO A 384 6.37 -23.97 -4.05
N LYS A 385 6.93 -24.48 -2.97
CA LYS A 385 7.98 -23.89 -2.12
C LYS A 385 7.51 -22.76 -1.19
N THR A 386 6.28 -22.23 -1.31
CA THR A 386 5.73 -21.29 -0.33
C THR A 386 5.61 -22.00 1.02
N LYS A 387 6.31 -21.53 2.03
CA LYS A 387 6.21 -22.06 3.41
C LYS A 387 5.18 -21.29 4.23
N ASN A 388 5.13 -19.98 4.04
CA ASN A 388 4.26 -19.08 4.78
C ASN A 388 3.60 -18.08 3.85
N ILE A 389 2.39 -17.67 4.18
CA ILE A 389 1.74 -16.47 3.65
C ILE A 389 1.37 -15.56 4.81
N VAL A 390 1.33 -14.26 4.57
CA VAL A 390 0.85 -13.29 5.55
C VAL A 390 -0.37 -12.58 4.99
N ILE A 391 -1.44 -12.58 5.75
CA ILE A 391 -2.67 -11.92 5.35
C ILE A 391 -2.86 -10.68 6.22
N HIS A 392 -2.88 -9.55 5.57
CA HIS A 392 -3.17 -8.25 6.16
C HIS A 392 -4.62 -7.89 5.89
N LYS A 393 -5.33 -7.45 6.92
CA LYS A 393 -6.80 -7.34 6.86
C LYS A 393 -7.35 -6.20 7.69
N SER A 394 -8.47 -5.67 7.23
CA SER A 394 -9.40 -4.99 8.14
C SER A 394 -10.39 -5.95 8.79
N LYS A 395 -10.98 -6.90 8.05
CA LYS A 395 -11.90 -7.93 8.57
C LYS A 395 -11.94 -9.17 7.67
N ILE A 396 -10.96 -10.06 7.77
CA ILE A 396 -11.06 -11.40 7.16
C ILE A 396 -11.87 -12.30 8.08
N LEU A 397 -12.69 -13.14 7.48
CA LEU A 397 -13.51 -14.09 8.21
C LEU A 397 -12.92 -15.49 8.14
N LYS A 398 -12.57 -15.98 6.96
CA LYS A 398 -12.15 -17.36 6.76
C LYS A 398 -11.20 -17.51 5.58
N LEU A 399 -10.33 -18.51 5.67
CA LEU A 399 -9.54 -19.04 4.55
C LEU A 399 -9.86 -20.51 4.36
N VAL A 400 -9.87 -20.95 3.11
CA VAL A 400 -10.02 -22.36 2.77
C VAL A 400 -8.90 -22.77 1.82
N SER A 401 -8.14 -23.79 2.23
CA SER A 401 -7.07 -24.35 1.40
C SER A 401 -7.61 -25.25 0.28
N PRO A 402 -6.80 -25.58 -0.75
CA PRO A 402 -7.19 -26.50 -1.81
C PRO A 402 -7.67 -27.87 -1.31
N VAL A 403 -7.16 -28.32 -0.16
CA VAL A 403 -7.54 -29.61 0.46
C VAL A 403 -8.68 -29.47 1.48
N GLY A 404 -9.28 -28.28 1.59
CA GLY A 404 -10.43 -28.03 2.45
C GLY A 404 -10.10 -27.71 3.91
N ARG A 405 -8.85 -27.40 4.27
CA ARG A 405 -8.52 -26.87 5.60
C ARG A 405 -9.16 -25.50 5.76
N LEU A 406 -9.99 -25.37 6.79
CA LEU A 406 -10.64 -24.12 7.17
C LEU A 406 -9.84 -23.42 8.27
N LEU A 407 -9.47 -22.17 8.03
CA LEU A 407 -8.92 -21.26 9.04
C LEU A 407 -9.94 -20.16 9.31
N ASP A 408 -10.37 -20.06 10.56
CA ASP A 408 -11.38 -19.08 11.00
C ASP A 408 -10.73 -17.96 11.82
N PHE A 409 -10.91 -16.73 11.37
CA PHE A 409 -10.32 -15.54 11.99
C PHE A 409 -11.35 -14.61 12.65
N ASN A 410 -12.61 -15.05 12.78
CA ASN A 410 -13.69 -14.20 13.28
C ASN A 410 -13.39 -13.58 14.65
N ASN A 411 -12.68 -14.29 15.52
CA ASN A 411 -12.33 -13.85 16.86
C ASN A 411 -10.92 -13.22 16.94
N ASN A 412 -10.19 -13.16 15.82
CA ASN A 412 -8.83 -12.63 15.81
C ASN A 412 -8.83 -11.14 15.49
N LYS A 413 -8.45 -10.31 16.46
CA LYS A 413 -8.33 -8.85 16.32
C LYS A 413 -7.04 -8.40 15.64
N GLN A 414 -6.12 -9.32 15.33
CA GLN A 414 -4.84 -8.98 14.70
C GLN A 414 -5.04 -8.52 13.27
N GLU A 415 -4.36 -7.44 12.88
CA GLU A 415 -4.37 -6.92 11.50
C GLU A 415 -3.59 -7.80 10.54
N SER A 416 -2.64 -8.58 11.01
CA SER A 416 -1.81 -9.48 10.20
C SER A 416 -1.80 -10.88 10.78
N ASN A 417 -1.97 -11.88 9.93
CA ASN A 417 -1.94 -13.29 10.33
C ASN A 417 -0.98 -14.07 9.44
N ILE A 418 -0.04 -14.78 10.07
CA ILE A 418 0.85 -15.71 9.40
C ILE A 418 0.13 -17.04 9.28
N VAL A 419 0.15 -17.63 8.10
CA VAL A 419 -0.44 -18.93 7.82
C VAL A 419 0.65 -19.84 7.25
N ASP A 420 0.95 -20.91 7.99
CA ASP A 420 1.86 -21.97 7.53
C ASP A 420 1.20 -22.77 6.41
N ILE A 421 1.90 -22.95 5.30
CA ILE A 421 1.46 -23.72 4.14
C ILE A 421 2.03 -25.12 4.22
N ARG A 422 1.17 -26.13 4.15
CA ARG A 422 1.55 -27.54 4.13
C ARG A 422 1.87 -27.97 2.69
N GLU A 423 2.70 -28.98 2.51
CA GLU A 423 3.12 -29.48 1.19
C GLU A 423 1.96 -29.88 0.27
N ASN A 424 0.85 -30.32 0.83
CA ASN A 424 -0.35 -30.69 0.07
C ASN A 424 -1.35 -29.54 -0.14
N GLU A 425 -0.98 -28.30 0.22
CA GLU A 425 -1.87 -27.13 0.15
C GLU A 425 -1.48 -26.14 -0.95
N PHE A 426 -0.55 -26.53 -1.84
CA PHE A 426 -0.28 -25.74 -3.04
C PHE A 426 -1.48 -25.78 -4.00
N GLY A 427 -1.77 -24.65 -4.63
CA GLY A 427 -2.90 -24.51 -5.51
C GLY A 427 -3.77 -23.31 -5.17
N ILE A 428 -5.05 -23.38 -5.50
CA ILE A 428 -5.98 -22.24 -5.33
C ILE A 428 -6.62 -22.28 -3.96
N TRP A 429 -6.40 -21.20 -3.22
CA TRP A 429 -7.04 -20.91 -1.94
C TRP A 429 -8.19 -19.95 -2.12
N GLN A 430 -9.09 -19.95 -1.15
CA GLN A 430 -10.23 -19.05 -1.10
C GLN A 430 -10.18 -18.20 0.17
N VAL A 431 -10.40 -16.91 0.04
CA VAL A 431 -10.54 -15.96 1.16
C VAL A 431 -11.96 -15.42 1.21
N PHE A 432 -12.59 -15.52 2.37
CA PHE A 432 -13.87 -14.88 2.69
C PHE A 432 -13.60 -13.63 3.52
N TYR A 433 -14.14 -12.53 3.07
CA TYR A 433 -13.72 -11.22 3.51
C TYR A 433 -14.93 -10.27 3.58
N GLN A 434 -15.03 -9.49 4.64
CA GLN A 434 -16.21 -8.66 4.83
C GLN A 434 -16.08 -7.27 4.18
N ALA A 435 -15.05 -6.53 4.49
CA ALA A 435 -14.81 -5.19 3.95
C ALA A 435 -13.46 -4.62 4.41
N GLY A 436 -13.03 -3.52 3.76
CA GLY A 436 -11.82 -2.78 4.08
C GLY A 436 -10.62 -3.19 3.22
N ASP A 437 -9.43 -3.16 3.76
CA ASP A 437 -8.20 -3.45 3.05
C ASP A 437 -7.86 -4.94 3.08
N LEU A 438 -7.48 -5.52 1.93
CA LEU A 438 -6.97 -6.88 1.80
C LEU A 438 -5.63 -6.86 1.06
N PHE A 439 -4.61 -7.43 1.66
CA PHE A 439 -3.33 -7.71 1.05
C PHE A 439 -2.78 -9.06 1.54
N ILE A 440 -2.22 -9.85 0.63
CA ILE A 440 -1.67 -11.18 0.94
C ILE A 440 -0.22 -11.21 0.46
N GLU A 441 0.73 -11.33 1.38
CA GLU A 441 2.14 -11.54 1.07
C GLU A 441 2.45 -13.04 0.92
N GLY A 442 3.46 -13.37 0.14
CA GLY A 442 3.87 -14.75 -0.10
C GLY A 442 3.06 -15.46 -1.18
N VAL A 443 2.27 -14.72 -1.95
CA VAL A 443 1.48 -15.23 -3.07
C VAL A 443 1.63 -14.33 -4.30
N PRO A 444 1.40 -14.85 -5.52
CA PRO A 444 1.30 -14.02 -6.70
C PRO A 444 0.25 -12.91 -6.52
N PRO A 445 0.51 -11.69 -6.98
CA PRO A 445 -0.36 -10.53 -6.71
C PRO A 445 -1.63 -10.48 -7.56
N TYR A 446 -2.23 -11.64 -7.89
CA TYR A 446 -3.39 -11.75 -8.75
C TYR A 446 -4.51 -12.50 -8.05
N LEU A 447 -5.66 -11.85 -7.83
CA LEU A 447 -6.82 -12.44 -7.18
C LEU A 447 -7.95 -12.69 -8.19
N GLY A 448 -8.50 -13.89 -8.19
CA GLY A 448 -9.73 -14.21 -8.91
C GLY A 448 -10.98 -13.81 -8.13
N VAL A 449 -11.99 -13.29 -8.81
CA VAL A 449 -13.34 -13.11 -8.25
C VAL A 449 -14.17 -14.39 -8.49
N THR A 450 -13.97 -15.00 -9.64
CA THR A 450 -14.52 -16.33 -9.99
C THR A 450 -13.39 -17.23 -10.49
N LEU A 451 -13.51 -18.54 -10.29
CA LEU A 451 -12.51 -19.50 -10.77
C LEU A 451 -12.52 -19.62 -12.31
N GLU A 452 -13.71 -19.54 -12.90
CA GLU A 452 -13.93 -19.75 -14.34
C GLU A 452 -13.25 -18.69 -15.20
N GLN A 453 -13.12 -17.47 -14.65
CA GLN A 453 -12.52 -16.33 -15.36
C GLN A 453 -11.14 -15.96 -14.86
N MET A 454 -10.63 -16.61 -13.79
CA MET A 454 -9.37 -16.26 -13.16
C MET A 454 -8.17 -16.53 -14.09
N LEU A 455 -7.27 -15.55 -14.14
CA LEU A 455 -5.95 -15.64 -14.75
C LEU A 455 -4.90 -15.96 -13.68
N LEU A 456 -4.11 -16.99 -13.94
CA LEU A 456 -2.99 -17.40 -13.09
C LEU A 456 -1.67 -17.01 -13.74
N PRO A 457 -0.73 -16.45 -13.00
CA PRO A 457 0.59 -16.10 -13.50
C PRO A 457 1.42 -17.36 -13.78
N VAL A 458 2.26 -17.28 -14.83
CA VAL A 458 3.22 -18.32 -15.18
C VAL A 458 4.63 -17.81 -14.87
N TYR A 459 5.21 -18.30 -13.77
CA TYR A 459 6.60 -18.02 -13.42
C TYR A 459 7.53 -19.04 -14.10
N LYS A 460 8.66 -18.57 -14.63
CA LYS A 460 9.73 -19.47 -15.06
C LYS A 460 10.36 -20.11 -13.82
N ASN A 461 10.69 -21.40 -13.90
CA ASN A 461 11.24 -22.17 -12.76
C ASN A 461 12.52 -21.57 -12.14
N GLU A 462 13.22 -20.69 -12.85
CA GLU A 462 14.46 -20.03 -12.39
C GLU A 462 14.25 -18.72 -11.64
N SER A 463 13.08 -18.08 -11.77
CA SER A 463 12.81 -16.79 -11.13
C SER A 463 12.23 -16.87 -9.71
N ILE A 464 12.05 -18.07 -9.18
CA ILE A 464 11.57 -18.31 -7.80
C ILE A 464 12.75 -18.46 -6.81
N ILE A 465 13.97 -18.46 -7.31
CA ILE A 465 15.19 -18.52 -6.50
C ILE A 465 15.70 -17.07 -6.38
N GLY A 466 15.23 -16.35 -5.37
CA GLY A 466 16.00 -15.22 -4.87
C GLY A 466 17.34 -15.77 -4.38
N ASP A 467 18.42 -15.15 -4.83
CA ASP A 467 19.78 -15.52 -4.49
C ASP A 467 19.92 -15.75 -2.98
N GLU A 468 20.06 -17.03 -2.59
CA GLU A 468 20.74 -17.39 -1.37
C GLU A 468 22.24 -17.21 -1.62
N ASN A 469 22.76 -16.00 -1.37
CA ASN A 469 24.16 -15.74 -1.09
C ASN A 469 24.27 -14.54 -0.13
#